data_6068235aee4eb15134e88d13008cfe2f
#
_entry.id   6068235aee4eb15134e88d13008cfe2f
#
_cell.length_a   1.000
_cell.length_b   1.000
_cell.length_c   1.000
_cell.angle_alpha   90.00
_cell.angle_beta   90.00
_cell.angle_gamma   90.00
#
_symmetry.space_group_name_H-M   'P 1'
#
loop_
_entity.id
_entity.type
_entity.pdbx_description
1 polymer ?
#
loop_
_entity_poly.entity_id
_entity_poly.type
_entity_poly.pdbx_seq_one_letter_code
_entity_poly.pdbx_strand_id
1 'polypeptide(L)'
;DWDLWLGPAKLRDYNPVYVPKSWRGFYDFGNGQLGDWSCHTLDGPFWALDLGMPYEVDSYVENRINDHHFVCEKSIVTYKFPEKNNRPGVTMKWYEGGFKPEIDPSWPIKELWGGGMIMVGSKNSLITGGRPNNPKLLISDEEWLEFKNNLPKETIPRLKWGDETPVQEWIDAIKNDYLPESNFSYGADLTEMAL
;
A
#
# COMPACT_ATOMS: atom_id res chain seq x y z
N ASP A 1 -25.96 19.33 5.59
CA ASP A 1 -26.22 19.15 7.01
C ASP A 1 -24.94 18.67 7.70
N TRP A 2 -24.38 19.52 8.58
CA TRP A 2 -23.08 19.29 9.21
C TRP A 2 -23.15 18.19 10.28
N ASP A 3 -24.22 18.12 11.01
CA ASP A 3 -24.41 17.11 12.04
C ASP A 3 -24.47 15.69 11.45
N LEU A 4 -25.18 15.52 10.36
CA LEU A 4 -25.20 14.26 9.62
C LEU A 4 -23.83 13.92 9.01
N TRP A 5 -23.06 14.91 8.55
CA TRP A 5 -21.72 14.68 8.01
C TRP A 5 -20.75 14.23 9.10
N LEU A 6 -20.83 14.76 10.31
CA LEU A 6 -19.99 14.35 11.45
C LEU A 6 -20.17 12.86 11.80
N GLY A 7 -21.36 12.31 11.62
CA GLY A 7 -21.67 10.93 11.98
C GLY A 7 -21.37 10.63 13.44
N PRO A 8 -20.57 9.59 13.76
CA PRO A 8 -20.24 9.22 15.14
C PRO A 8 -19.15 10.08 15.79
N ALA A 9 -18.52 11.00 15.04
CA ALA A 9 -17.48 11.86 15.59
C ALA A 9 -18.04 12.84 16.61
N LYS A 10 -17.18 13.36 17.51
CA LYS A 10 -17.58 14.37 18.48
C LYS A 10 -18.11 15.62 17.79
N LEU A 11 -19.20 16.15 18.32
CA LEU A 11 -19.77 17.42 17.85
C LEU A 11 -18.70 18.53 17.91
N ARG A 12 -18.56 19.24 16.81
CA ARG A 12 -17.66 20.40 16.65
C ARG A 12 -18.22 21.36 15.62
N ASP A 13 -17.76 22.60 15.66
CA ASP A 13 -18.16 23.61 14.70
C ASP A 13 -17.70 23.26 13.28
N TYR A 14 -18.51 23.61 12.30
CA TYR A 14 -18.14 23.48 10.91
C TYR A 14 -16.93 24.36 10.58
N ASN A 15 -15.99 23.77 9.85
CA ASN A 15 -14.90 24.49 9.22
C ASN A 15 -14.74 24.01 7.78
N PRO A 16 -14.64 24.92 6.79
CA PRO A 16 -14.50 24.53 5.39
C PRO A 16 -13.20 23.74 5.09
N VAL A 17 -12.24 23.74 6.01
CA VAL A 17 -11.01 22.92 5.86
C VAL A 17 -11.31 21.42 5.79
N TYR A 18 -12.40 20.95 6.40
CA TYR A 18 -12.69 19.51 6.37
C TYR A 18 -13.06 18.99 4.99
N VAL A 19 -13.73 19.80 4.18
CA VAL A 19 -14.32 19.36 2.91
C VAL A 19 -13.69 20.06 1.72
N PRO A 20 -13.63 19.42 0.54
CA PRO A 20 -14.09 18.06 0.25
C PRO A 20 -13.05 16.96 0.53
N LYS A 21 -11.79 17.26 0.83
CA LYS A 21 -10.71 16.26 0.89
C LYS A 21 -9.92 16.24 2.18
N SER A 22 -9.73 17.37 2.87
CA SER A 22 -8.77 17.50 3.98
C SER A 22 -9.20 16.76 5.25
N TRP A 23 -10.45 16.28 5.30
CA TRP A 23 -10.93 15.43 6.40
C TRP A 23 -10.02 14.19 6.64
N ARG A 24 -9.33 13.70 5.61
CA ARG A 24 -8.39 12.58 5.70
C ARG A 24 -7.24 12.82 6.68
N GLY A 25 -6.87 14.08 6.87
CA GLY A 25 -5.81 14.50 7.79
C GLY A 25 -6.25 14.68 9.24
N PHE A 26 -7.50 14.38 9.58
CA PHE A 26 -8.04 14.47 10.93
C PHE A 26 -8.40 13.08 11.46
N TYR A 27 -7.83 12.66 12.58
CA TYR A 27 -8.02 11.31 13.12
C TYR A 27 -9.48 10.92 13.39
N ASP A 28 -10.36 11.90 13.66
CA ASP A 28 -11.78 11.62 13.83
C ASP A 28 -12.49 11.18 12.53
N PHE A 29 -11.88 11.41 11.37
CA PHE A 29 -12.49 11.17 10.07
C PHE A 29 -11.64 10.30 9.14
N GLY A 30 -10.32 10.24 9.35
CA GLY A 30 -9.41 9.51 8.50
C GLY A 30 -8.04 9.27 9.13
N ASN A 31 -7.22 8.44 8.48
CA ASN A 31 -5.91 8.01 8.96
C ASN A 31 -4.76 8.51 8.06
N GLY A 32 -4.96 9.68 7.45
CA GLY A 32 -3.95 10.28 6.58
C GLY A 32 -3.65 9.47 5.32
N GLN A 33 -2.47 9.68 4.79
CA GLN A 33 -2.02 9.04 3.56
C GLN A 33 -1.81 7.53 3.75
N LEU A 34 -1.36 7.11 4.92
CA LEU A 34 -1.20 5.69 5.22
C LEU A 34 -2.55 4.97 5.13
N GLY A 35 -3.59 5.45 5.80
CA GLY A 35 -4.92 4.83 5.75
C GLY A 35 -5.57 4.92 4.36
N ASP A 36 -5.36 6.01 3.63
CA ASP A 36 -6.00 6.24 2.32
C ASP A 36 -5.33 5.45 1.18
N TRP A 37 -3.99 5.30 1.21
CA TRP A 37 -3.23 4.73 0.09
C TRP A 37 -2.56 3.39 0.37
N SER A 38 -2.36 3.01 1.60
CA SER A 38 -1.66 1.75 1.91
C SER A 38 -2.34 0.54 1.29
N CYS A 39 -3.66 0.46 1.35
CA CYS A 39 -4.42 -0.62 0.72
C CYS A 39 -4.17 -0.76 -0.79
N HIS A 40 -3.78 0.32 -1.49
CA HIS A 40 -3.42 0.24 -2.90
C HIS A 40 -1.97 -0.20 -3.11
N THR A 41 -1.04 0.33 -2.30
CA THR A 41 0.40 0.11 -2.51
C THR A 41 0.89 -1.14 -1.81
N LEU A 42 0.40 -1.42 -0.59
CA LEU A 42 0.84 -2.54 0.23
C LEU A 42 0.14 -3.86 -0.13
N ASP A 43 -0.99 -3.82 -0.83
CA ASP A 43 -1.69 -4.99 -1.31
C ASP A 43 -0.77 -5.94 -2.10
N GLY A 44 -0.02 -5.40 -3.06
CA GLY A 44 0.89 -6.19 -3.88
C GLY A 44 1.93 -6.98 -3.08
N PRO A 45 2.76 -6.34 -2.22
CA PRO A 45 3.72 -7.06 -1.40
C PRO A 45 3.05 -7.93 -0.33
N PHE A 46 1.94 -7.50 0.24
CA PHE A 46 1.21 -8.26 1.25
C PHE A 46 0.76 -9.61 0.68
N TRP A 47 0.15 -9.58 -0.50
CA TRP A 47 -0.30 -10.77 -1.21
C TRP A 47 0.86 -11.60 -1.78
N ALA A 48 1.75 -10.98 -2.57
CA ALA A 48 2.81 -11.69 -3.28
C ALA A 48 3.83 -12.36 -2.36
N LEU A 49 4.05 -11.82 -1.17
CA LEU A 49 4.99 -12.35 -0.17
C LEU A 49 4.29 -13.12 0.95
N ASP A 50 2.96 -13.24 0.91
CA ASP A 50 2.17 -13.88 1.99
C ASP A 50 2.62 -13.36 3.37
N LEU A 51 2.61 -12.03 3.53
CA LEU A 51 3.24 -11.37 4.69
C LEU A 51 2.57 -11.75 6.01
N GLY A 52 1.25 -11.76 6.07
CA GLY A 52 0.49 -11.87 7.32
C GLY A 52 0.70 -10.64 8.21
N MET A 53 0.48 -10.79 9.51
CA MET A 53 0.63 -9.69 10.46
C MET A 53 2.09 -9.44 10.85
N PRO A 54 2.51 -8.18 10.97
CA PRO A 54 3.84 -7.85 11.49
C PRO A 54 3.92 -8.19 12.99
N TYR A 55 5.10 -8.60 13.45
CA TYR A 55 5.35 -8.80 14.87
C TYR A 55 5.87 -7.55 15.58
N GLU A 56 6.29 -6.55 14.81
CA GLU A 56 6.79 -5.29 15.34
C GLU A 56 6.43 -4.17 14.35
N VAL A 57 5.93 -3.07 14.90
CA VAL A 57 5.67 -1.83 14.17
C VAL A 57 6.35 -0.70 14.94
N ASP A 58 7.15 0.09 14.24
CA ASP A 58 7.80 1.29 14.78
C ASP A 58 7.55 2.49 13.88
N SER A 59 7.52 3.69 14.46
CA SER A 59 7.27 4.90 13.72
C SER A 59 8.22 6.03 14.09
N TYR A 60 8.77 6.67 13.07
CA TYR A 60 9.47 7.95 13.19
C TYR A 60 8.57 9.06 12.65
N VAL A 61 8.40 10.13 13.42
CA VAL A 61 7.63 11.31 13.04
C VAL A 61 8.53 12.54 13.15
N GLU A 62 8.68 13.28 12.05
CA GLU A 62 9.40 14.55 12.04
C GLU A 62 8.52 15.64 12.69
N ASN A 63 9.12 16.48 13.53
CA ASN A 63 8.43 17.62 14.17
C ASN A 63 7.11 17.23 14.86
N ARG A 64 7.14 16.16 15.66
CA ARG A 64 5.96 15.66 16.36
C ARG A 64 5.28 16.78 17.16
N ILE A 65 4.07 17.10 16.76
CA ILE A 65 3.17 17.99 17.49
C ILE A 65 2.36 17.12 18.45
N ASN A 66 2.25 17.52 19.72
CA ASN A 66 1.38 16.85 20.69
C ASN A 66 -0.10 17.24 20.47
N ASP A 67 -0.55 17.15 19.26
CA ASP A 67 -1.92 17.36 18.87
C ASP A 67 -2.48 16.02 18.33
N HIS A 68 -3.50 15.52 19.02
CA HIS A 68 -4.15 14.25 18.67
C HIS A 68 -5.28 14.43 17.65
N HIS A 69 -5.47 15.62 17.10
CA HIS A 69 -6.51 15.88 16.11
C HIS A 69 -6.04 15.63 14.68
N PHE A 70 -4.74 15.81 14.41
CA PHE A 70 -4.17 15.74 13.08
C PHE A 70 -3.25 14.55 12.93
N VAL A 71 -3.26 13.93 11.75
CA VAL A 71 -2.20 13.00 11.35
C VAL A 71 -0.90 13.77 11.15
N CYS A 72 0.22 13.12 11.38
CA CYS A 72 1.53 13.73 11.17
C CYS A 72 1.75 14.07 9.70
N GLU A 73 2.45 15.18 9.43
CA GLU A 73 2.77 15.61 8.07
C GLU A 73 3.82 14.70 7.42
N LYS A 74 4.82 14.28 8.21
CA LYS A 74 5.93 13.47 7.73
C LYS A 74 6.22 12.33 8.68
N SER A 75 6.23 11.13 8.16
CA SER A 75 6.54 9.95 8.95
C SER A 75 7.22 8.84 8.14
N ILE A 76 7.86 7.94 8.88
CA ILE A 76 8.32 6.65 8.38
C ILE A 76 7.76 5.60 9.31
N VAL A 77 6.94 4.70 8.79
CA VAL A 77 6.43 3.56 9.56
C VAL A 77 7.17 2.30 9.10
N THR A 78 7.73 1.58 10.04
CA THR A 78 8.51 0.35 9.81
C THR A 78 7.74 -0.84 10.36
N TYR A 79 7.48 -1.80 9.49
CA TYR A 79 6.84 -3.07 9.83
C TYR A 79 7.85 -4.20 9.71
N LYS A 80 7.90 -5.11 10.67
CA LYS A 80 8.73 -6.30 10.61
C LYS A 80 7.86 -7.55 10.58
N PHE A 81 8.08 -8.37 9.58
CA PHE A 81 7.35 -9.62 9.36
C PHE A 81 8.25 -10.82 9.59
N PRO A 82 7.74 -11.90 10.21
CA PRO A 82 8.53 -13.10 10.45
C PRO A 82 8.87 -13.81 9.13
N GLU A 83 9.84 -14.71 9.20
CA GLU A 83 10.04 -15.72 8.15
C GLU A 83 8.80 -16.61 8.03
N LYS A 84 8.46 -17.01 6.81
CA LYS A 84 7.28 -17.84 6.53
C LYS A 84 7.48 -18.63 5.23
N ASN A 85 7.18 -19.92 5.22
CA ASN A 85 7.16 -20.76 4.02
C ASN A 85 8.43 -20.63 3.14
N ASN A 86 9.61 -20.70 3.72
CA ASN A 86 10.92 -20.48 3.08
C ASN A 86 11.18 -19.03 2.60
N ARG A 87 10.29 -18.10 2.86
CA ARG A 87 10.54 -16.67 2.68
C ARG A 87 11.29 -16.15 3.93
N PRO A 88 12.40 -15.41 3.77
CA PRO A 88 13.04 -14.74 4.90
C PRO A 88 12.11 -13.70 5.55
N GLY A 89 12.45 -13.29 6.76
CA GLY A 89 11.79 -12.15 7.39
C GLY A 89 11.86 -10.91 6.48
N VAL A 90 10.81 -10.08 6.52
CA VAL A 90 10.72 -8.87 5.69
C VAL A 90 10.65 -7.65 6.59
N THR A 91 11.40 -6.61 6.23
CA THR A 91 11.22 -5.27 6.78
C THR A 91 10.61 -4.39 5.70
N MET A 92 9.42 -3.87 5.96
CA MET A 92 8.72 -2.96 5.08
C MET A 92 8.71 -1.57 5.72
N LYS A 93 8.95 -0.52 4.91
CA LYS A 93 8.91 0.86 5.36
C LYS A 93 7.95 1.66 4.50
N TRP A 94 7.00 2.31 5.15
CA TRP A 94 6.15 3.31 4.54
C TRP A 94 6.75 4.69 4.76
N TYR A 95 6.93 5.44 3.70
CA TYR A 95 7.46 6.81 3.73
C TYR A 95 6.39 7.78 3.28
N GLU A 96 6.17 8.86 4.04
CA GLU A 96 5.23 9.90 3.65
C GLU A 96 5.73 11.30 3.98
N GLY A 97 5.02 12.33 3.49
CA GLY A 97 5.37 13.73 3.73
C GLY A 97 6.64 14.17 3.02
N GLY A 98 7.01 13.51 1.93
CA GLY A 98 8.23 13.80 1.17
C GLY A 98 9.45 12.98 1.59
N PHE A 99 9.37 12.18 2.63
CA PHE A 99 10.40 11.19 2.90
C PHE A 99 10.44 10.15 1.79
N LYS A 100 11.64 9.70 1.46
CA LYS A 100 11.90 8.67 0.45
C LYS A 100 13.02 7.75 0.93
N PRO A 101 13.03 6.47 0.52
CA PRO A 101 14.17 5.61 0.74
C PRO A 101 15.40 6.13 -0.02
N GLU A 102 16.57 5.75 0.45
CA GLU A 102 17.83 5.97 -0.28
C GLU A 102 17.82 5.17 -1.58
N ILE A 103 18.41 5.75 -2.63
CA ILE A 103 18.62 5.06 -3.90
C ILE A 103 19.93 4.31 -3.82
N ASP A 104 19.87 2.99 -4.05
CA ASP A 104 21.09 2.20 -4.16
C ASP A 104 21.86 2.66 -5.43
N PRO A 105 23.16 2.96 -5.31
CA PRO A 105 23.96 3.41 -6.45
C PRO A 105 24.03 2.44 -7.63
N SER A 106 23.72 1.16 -7.40
CA SER A 106 23.68 0.14 -8.45
C SER A 106 22.41 0.18 -9.30
N TRP A 107 21.36 0.87 -8.86
CA TRP A 107 20.11 0.96 -9.61
C TRP A 107 20.23 1.95 -10.77
N PRO A 108 19.68 1.64 -11.95
CA PRO A 108 19.73 2.50 -13.13
C PRO A 108 18.71 3.64 -13.06
N ILE A 109 18.47 4.19 -11.89
CA ILE A 109 17.57 5.33 -11.66
C ILE A 109 18.30 6.42 -10.87
N LYS A 110 17.97 7.69 -11.14
CA LYS A 110 18.56 8.83 -10.44
C LYS A 110 17.62 9.46 -9.42
N GLU A 111 16.34 9.21 -9.55
CA GLU A 111 15.31 9.76 -8.68
C GLU A 111 14.17 8.78 -8.50
N LEU A 112 13.43 8.92 -7.39
CA LEU A 112 12.22 8.18 -7.10
C LEU A 112 11.01 9.04 -7.47
N TRP A 113 10.00 8.40 -8.00
CA TRP A 113 8.70 9.03 -8.29
C TRP A 113 8.02 9.53 -7.01
N GLY A 114 6.95 10.33 -7.18
CA GLY A 114 6.18 10.86 -6.06
C GLY A 114 5.40 9.82 -5.25
N GLY A 115 5.25 8.60 -5.76
CA GLY A 115 4.64 7.47 -5.07
C GLY A 115 4.93 6.17 -5.80
N GLY A 116 5.05 5.09 -5.05
CA GLY A 116 5.39 3.78 -5.59
C GLY A 116 5.92 2.84 -4.53
N MET A 117 6.44 1.72 -4.98
CA MET A 117 7.03 0.70 -4.12
C MET A 117 8.33 0.19 -4.74
N ILE A 118 9.30 -0.08 -3.88
CA ILE A 118 10.52 -0.81 -4.22
C ILE A 118 10.58 -2.06 -3.36
N MET A 119 10.81 -3.20 -3.98
CA MET A 119 11.20 -4.44 -3.30
C MET A 119 12.67 -4.71 -3.53
N VAL A 120 13.43 -4.84 -2.44
CA VAL A 120 14.85 -5.17 -2.48
C VAL A 120 15.02 -6.65 -2.22
N GLY A 121 15.45 -7.39 -3.21
CA GLY A 121 15.72 -8.82 -3.12
C GLY A 121 17.22 -9.12 -3.04
N SER A 122 17.56 -10.38 -2.81
CA SER A 122 18.96 -10.85 -2.72
C SER A 122 19.71 -10.86 -4.05
N LYS A 123 19.01 -10.85 -5.17
CA LYS A 123 19.60 -10.86 -6.52
C LYS A 123 19.37 -9.56 -7.25
N ASN A 124 18.15 -9.08 -7.27
CA ASN A 124 17.71 -7.87 -7.95
C ASN A 124 16.68 -7.15 -7.12
N SER A 125 16.45 -5.89 -7.44
CA SER A 125 15.37 -5.09 -6.90
C SER A 125 14.33 -4.82 -7.98
N LEU A 126 13.08 -4.59 -7.58
CA LEU A 126 12.02 -4.18 -8.49
C LEU A 126 11.36 -2.90 -8.01
N ILE A 127 10.77 -2.18 -8.95
CA ILE A 127 10.01 -0.95 -8.68
C ILE A 127 8.64 -1.03 -9.34
N THR A 128 7.63 -0.47 -8.68
CA THR A 128 6.29 -0.26 -9.25
C THR A 128 5.78 1.15 -8.95
N GLY A 129 4.70 1.56 -9.62
CA GLY A 129 3.93 2.73 -9.21
C GLY A 129 3.15 2.50 -7.90
N GLY A 130 2.38 3.51 -7.47
CA GLY A 130 1.59 3.46 -6.24
C GLY A 130 0.48 2.38 -6.22
N ARG A 131 0.04 1.94 -7.39
CA ARG A 131 -0.68 0.68 -7.56
C ARG A 131 0.30 -0.33 -8.13
N PRO A 132 0.55 -1.48 -7.46
CA PRO A 132 1.65 -2.39 -7.80
C PRO A 132 1.36 -3.25 -9.03
N ASN A 133 1.02 -2.62 -10.11
CA ASN A 133 0.92 -3.18 -11.45
C ASN A 133 2.21 -2.92 -12.25
N ASN A 134 2.47 -3.72 -13.27
CA ASN A 134 3.61 -3.54 -14.18
C ASN A 134 4.97 -3.38 -13.45
N PRO A 135 5.38 -4.31 -12.61
CA PRO A 135 6.67 -4.26 -11.93
C PRO A 135 7.81 -4.29 -12.96
N LYS A 136 8.86 -3.49 -12.72
CA LYS A 136 10.09 -3.48 -13.51
C LYS A 136 11.28 -3.78 -12.60
N LEU A 137 12.19 -4.65 -13.04
CA LEU A 137 13.47 -4.84 -12.36
C LEU A 137 14.35 -3.61 -12.50
N LEU A 138 15.11 -3.29 -11.46
CA LEU A 138 16.08 -2.20 -11.43
C LEU A 138 17.44 -2.69 -11.95
N ILE A 139 17.46 -3.10 -13.21
CA ILE A 139 18.61 -3.57 -14.01
C ILE A 139 18.74 -2.75 -15.26
N SER A 140 19.79 -2.92 -16.07
CA SER A 140 19.96 -2.20 -17.34
C SER A 140 18.77 -2.42 -18.29
N ASP A 141 18.57 -1.51 -19.23
CA ASP A 141 17.47 -1.64 -20.20
C ASP A 141 17.65 -2.87 -21.11
N GLU A 142 18.89 -3.23 -21.42
CA GLU A 142 19.24 -4.43 -22.19
C GLU A 142 18.87 -5.70 -21.44
N GLU A 143 19.28 -5.82 -20.16
CA GLU A 143 18.94 -6.95 -19.31
C GLU A 143 17.44 -7.03 -19.05
N TRP A 144 16.77 -5.87 -18.88
CA TRP A 144 15.33 -5.84 -18.73
C TRP A 144 14.59 -6.35 -19.95
N LEU A 145 15.05 -5.98 -21.16
CA LEU A 145 14.45 -6.46 -22.41
C LEU A 145 14.61 -7.98 -22.56
N GLU A 146 15.79 -8.50 -22.24
CA GLU A 146 16.05 -9.95 -22.25
C GLU A 146 15.15 -10.67 -21.22
N PHE A 147 15.11 -10.19 -19.99
CA PHE A 147 14.27 -10.76 -18.94
C PHE A 147 12.79 -10.75 -19.32
N LYS A 148 12.29 -9.65 -19.87
CA LYS A 148 10.88 -9.48 -20.27
C LYS A 148 10.49 -10.49 -21.37
N ASN A 149 11.40 -10.82 -22.29
CA ASN A 149 11.17 -11.82 -23.33
C ASN A 149 11.16 -13.26 -22.79
N ASN A 150 11.70 -13.47 -21.58
CA ASN A 150 11.83 -14.77 -20.93
C ASN A 150 11.05 -14.84 -19.61
N LEU A 151 10.00 -14.04 -19.45
CA LEU A 151 9.17 -14.06 -18.25
C LEU A 151 8.63 -15.47 -17.96
N PRO A 152 8.55 -15.85 -16.68
CA PRO A 152 7.88 -17.09 -16.29
C PRO A 152 6.45 -17.11 -16.82
N LYS A 153 5.96 -18.31 -17.13
CA LYS A 153 4.57 -18.48 -17.51
C LYS A 153 3.66 -18.00 -16.39
N GLU A 154 2.62 -17.22 -16.76
CA GLU A 154 1.60 -16.80 -15.80
C GLU A 154 0.94 -18.04 -15.16
N THR A 155 0.86 -18.03 -13.83
CA THR A 155 0.25 -19.11 -13.04
C THR A 155 -1.12 -18.72 -12.47
N ILE A 156 -1.41 -17.41 -12.42
CA ILE A 156 -2.67 -16.86 -11.94
C ILE A 156 -3.40 -16.28 -13.15
N PRO A 157 -4.61 -16.74 -13.45
CA PRO A 157 -5.37 -16.25 -14.60
C PRO A 157 -5.74 -14.78 -14.40
N ARG A 158 -5.68 -14.00 -15.47
CA ARG A 158 -6.21 -12.64 -15.47
C ARG A 158 -7.74 -12.68 -15.45
N LEU A 159 -8.34 -11.85 -14.62
CA LEU A 159 -9.78 -11.67 -14.64
C LEU A 159 -10.21 -10.95 -15.93
N LYS A 160 -11.37 -11.33 -16.45
CA LYS A 160 -11.84 -10.96 -17.80
C LYS A 160 -12.48 -9.57 -17.89
N TRP A 161 -12.73 -8.91 -16.76
CA TRP A 161 -13.59 -7.73 -16.71
C TRP A 161 -12.85 -6.38 -16.71
N GLY A 162 -11.51 -6.37 -16.83
CA GLY A 162 -10.73 -5.14 -16.88
C GLY A 162 -10.97 -4.23 -15.66
N ASP A 163 -11.28 -2.98 -15.90
CA ASP A 163 -11.45 -1.96 -14.84
C ASP A 163 -12.69 -2.19 -13.96
N GLU A 164 -13.66 -2.96 -14.41
CA GLU A 164 -14.85 -3.34 -13.65
C GLU A 164 -14.64 -4.61 -12.81
N THR A 165 -13.45 -5.16 -12.81
CA THR A 165 -13.11 -6.45 -12.21
C THR A 165 -13.59 -6.60 -10.75
N PRO A 166 -13.37 -5.69 -9.80
CA PRO A 166 -13.78 -5.93 -8.41
C PRO A 166 -15.30 -6.10 -8.25
N VAL A 167 -16.08 -5.34 -8.97
CA VAL A 167 -17.56 -5.39 -8.89
C VAL A 167 -18.08 -6.63 -9.61
N GLN A 168 -17.56 -6.91 -10.80
CA GLN A 168 -17.99 -8.05 -11.62
C GLN A 168 -17.57 -9.38 -10.98
N GLU A 169 -16.37 -9.44 -10.40
CA GLU A 169 -15.92 -10.61 -9.64
C GLU A 169 -16.83 -10.89 -8.44
N TRP A 170 -17.21 -9.86 -7.70
CA TRP A 170 -18.13 -10.00 -6.58
C TRP A 170 -19.48 -10.53 -7.01
N ILE A 171 -20.06 -9.99 -8.10
CA ILE A 171 -21.33 -10.47 -8.66
C ILE A 171 -21.21 -11.93 -9.13
N ASP A 172 -20.10 -12.26 -9.77
CA ASP A 172 -19.85 -13.62 -10.29
C ASP A 172 -19.65 -14.62 -9.13
N ALA A 173 -18.96 -14.22 -8.09
CA ALA A 173 -18.77 -15.00 -6.88
C ALA A 173 -20.11 -15.34 -6.19
N ILE A 174 -21.02 -14.37 -6.09
CA ILE A 174 -22.37 -14.60 -5.56
C ILE A 174 -23.15 -15.59 -6.44
N LYS A 175 -23.07 -15.47 -7.77
CA LYS A 175 -23.80 -16.33 -8.70
C LYS A 175 -23.29 -17.76 -8.77
N ASN A 176 -22.00 -17.96 -8.56
CA ASN A 176 -21.32 -19.23 -8.78
C ASN A 176 -20.77 -19.84 -7.48
N ASP A 177 -21.09 -19.24 -6.32
CA ASP A 177 -20.76 -19.73 -4.97
C ASP A 177 -19.26 -20.01 -4.77
N TYR A 178 -18.42 -19.00 -5.05
CA TYR A 178 -16.99 -19.04 -4.74
C TYR A 178 -16.54 -17.82 -3.94
N LEU A 179 -15.36 -17.89 -3.33
CA LEU A 179 -14.77 -16.80 -2.56
C LEU A 179 -13.98 -15.89 -3.51
N PRO A 180 -14.32 -14.59 -3.64
CA PRO A 180 -13.57 -13.66 -4.48
C PRO A 180 -12.18 -13.38 -3.89
N GLU A 181 -11.24 -12.94 -4.73
CA GLU A 181 -9.86 -12.62 -4.31
C GLU A 181 -9.81 -11.53 -3.23
N SER A 182 -10.64 -10.48 -3.38
CA SER A 182 -10.75 -9.38 -2.41
C SER A 182 -11.80 -9.63 -1.33
N ASN A 183 -11.84 -10.84 -0.76
CA ASN A 183 -12.77 -11.18 0.31
C ASN A 183 -12.43 -10.50 1.65
N PHE A 184 -13.38 -10.50 2.58
CA PHE A 184 -13.22 -9.82 3.86
C PHE A 184 -12.11 -10.40 4.75
N SER A 185 -11.83 -11.71 4.68
CA SER A 185 -10.75 -12.29 5.48
C SER A 185 -9.39 -11.74 5.06
N TYR A 186 -9.15 -11.64 3.74
CA TYR A 186 -7.95 -11.00 3.21
C TYR A 186 -7.92 -9.49 3.49
N GLY A 187 -9.02 -8.81 3.20
CA GLY A 187 -9.14 -7.37 3.36
C GLY A 187 -9.03 -6.91 4.81
N ALA A 188 -9.50 -7.71 5.77
CA ALA A 188 -9.40 -7.41 7.18
C ALA A 188 -7.93 -7.39 7.65
N ASP A 189 -7.16 -8.43 7.32
CA ASP A 189 -5.74 -8.51 7.70
C ASP A 189 -4.92 -7.36 7.10
N LEU A 190 -5.14 -7.05 5.82
CA LEU A 190 -4.48 -5.91 5.17
C LEU A 190 -4.86 -4.58 5.81
N THR A 191 -6.12 -4.40 6.17
CA THR A 191 -6.62 -3.18 6.83
C THR A 191 -6.06 -3.05 8.23
N GLU A 192 -6.08 -4.12 9.03
CA GLU A 192 -5.52 -4.12 10.38
C GLU A 192 -4.02 -3.78 10.38
N MET A 193 -3.27 -4.33 9.42
CA MET A 193 -1.86 -3.98 9.25
C MET A 193 -1.66 -2.49 8.94
N ALA A 194 -2.56 -1.88 8.16
CA ALA A 194 -2.44 -0.49 7.70
C ALA A 194 -2.86 0.54 8.75
N LEU A 195 -3.70 0.17 9.71
CA LEU A 195 -4.28 1.05 10.74
C LEU A 195 -3.63 0.86 12.10
#